data_19ff89ecca26d92913d06786cbd1ad1e
#
_entry.id   19ff89ecca26d92913d06786cbd1ad1e
#
_cell.length_a   1.000
_cell.length_b   1.000
_cell.length_c   1.000
_cell.angle_alpha   90.00
_cell.angle_beta   90.00
_cell.angle_gamma   90.00
#
_symmetry.space_group_name_H-M   'P 1'
#
loop_
_entity.id
_entity.type
_entity.pdbx_description
1 polymer ?
#
loop_
_entity_poly.entity_id
_entity_poly.type
_entity_poly.pdbx_seq_one_letter_code
_entity_poly.pdbx_strand_id
1 'polypeptide(L)'
;MGADPSPFDDLKLGHDVVWNELREAVQKPRHAFHWPTLCYLDGFTPIPRTVVLRGLERADKIFEFHTDARSRKAAVIPKAKHASLSFYDPKKKLQVTVMGRIEVLDTRK
;
A
#
# COMPACT_ATOMS: atom_id res chain seq x y z
N MET A 1 17.41 -11.33 13.84
CA MET A 1 17.08 -11.57 13.37
C MET A 1 17.14 -12.12 12.53
N GLY A 2 17.18 -12.44 12.58
CA GLY A 2 17.19 -13.20 11.76
C GLY A 2 16.75 -13.24 10.71
N ALA A 3 17.21 -13.04 10.24
CA ALA A 3 16.88 -13.09 8.98
C ALA A 3 16.34 -14.35 8.59
N ASP A 4 15.20 -14.37 8.24
CA ASP A 4 14.64 -15.50 7.57
C ASP A 4 15.10 -15.43 6.12
N PRO A 5 16.02 -16.27 5.70
CA PRO A 5 16.54 -16.18 4.34
C PRO A 5 15.60 -16.71 3.28
N SER A 6 14.61 -17.50 3.65
CA SER A 6 13.82 -18.14 2.65
C SER A 6 13.12 -17.16 1.70
N PRO A 7 12.56 -16.04 2.15
CA PRO A 7 11.95 -15.12 1.21
C PRO A 7 12.93 -14.51 0.23
N PHE A 8 14.19 -14.49 0.60
CA PHE A 8 15.20 -13.89 -0.25
C PHE A 8 15.81 -14.89 -1.21
N ASP A 9 15.80 -16.17 -0.85
CA ASP A 9 16.32 -17.20 -1.72
C ASP A 9 15.49 -17.30 -2.99
N ASP A 10 14.17 -17.07 -2.86
CA ASP A 10 13.26 -17.14 -3.99
C ASP A 10 12.70 -15.77 -4.33
N LEU A 11 13.50 -14.76 -4.20
CA LEU A 11 13.06 -13.39 -4.30
C LEU A 11 12.33 -13.09 -5.61
N LYS A 12 12.89 -13.55 -6.73
CA LYS A 12 12.28 -13.25 -8.02
C LYS A 12 10.91 -13.88 -8.14
N LEU A 13 10.79 -15.14 -7.76
CA LEU A 13 9.52 -15.83 -7.82
C LEU A 13 8.51 -15.20 -6.87
N GLY A 14 8.95 -14.90 -5.65
CA GLY A 14 8.09 -14.26 -4.67
C GLY A 14 7.61 -12.91 -5.13
N HIS A 15 8.46 -12.14 -5.78
CA HIS A 15 8.08 -10.86 -6.34
C HIS A 15 6.97 -11.01 -7.36
N ASP A 16 7.10 -11.95 -8.28
CA ASP A 16 6.09 -12.12 -9.31
C ASP A 16 4.73 -12.50 -8.72
N VAL A 17 4.73 -13.36 -7.72
CA VAL A 17 3.50 -13.74 -7.04
C VAL A 17 2.84 -12.51 -6.41
N VAL A 18 3.62 -11.72 -5.69
CA VAL A 18 3.11 -10.53 -5.01
C VAL A 18 2.57 -9.53 -6.03
N TRP A 19 3.31 -9.26 -7.10
CA TRP A 19 2.85 -8.30 -8.09
C TRP A 19 1.59 -8.76 -8.80
N ASN A 20 1.46 -10.07 -9.03
CA ASN A 20 0.24 -10.61 -9.62
C ASN A 20 -0.96 -10.43 -8.70
N GLU A 21 -0.78 -10.66 -7.40
CA GLU A 21 -1.84 -10.43 -6.44
C GLU A 21 -2.25 -8.96 -6.38
N LEU A 22 -1.27 -8.08 -6.39
CA LEU A 22 -1.54 -6.65 -6.37
C LEU A 22 -2.30 -6.20 -7.61
N ARG A 23 -1.91 -6.72 -8.77
CA ARG A 23 -2.56 -6.36 -10.01
C ARG A 23 -4.02 -6.79 -10.02
N GLU A 24 -4.29 -8.00 -9.55
CA GLU A 24 -5.68 -8.46 -9.45
C GLU A 24 -6.47 -7.59 -8.48
N ALA A 25 -5.84 -7.20 -7.38
CA ALA A 25 -6.51 -6.45 -6.35
C ALA A 25 -6.99 -5.08 -6.82
N VAL A 26 -6.31 -4.49 -7.78
CA VAL A 26 -6.72 -3.18 -8.31
C VAL A 26 -8.14 -3.25 -8.86
N GLN A 27 -8.48 -4.35 -9.51
CA GLN A 27 -9.75 -4.47 -10.21
C GLN A 27 -10.81 -5.27 -9.45
N LYS A 28 -10.44 -5.96 -8.37
CA LYS A 28 -11.35 -6.86 -7.68
C LYS A 28 -11.59 -6.37 -6.26
N PRO A 29 -12.74 -5.73 -6.00
CA PRO A 29 -13.02 -5.20 -4.65
C PRO A 29 -13.09 -6.27 -3.57
N ARG A 30 -13.30 -7.52 -3.94
CA ARG A 30 -13.32 -8.61 -2.95
C ARG A 30 -11.94 -9.14 -2.61
N HIS A 31 -10.93 -8.75 -3.36
CA HIS A 31 -9.58 -9.18 -3.06
C HIS A 31 -9.10 -8.47 -1.79
N ALA A 32 -8.44 -9.22 -0.91
CA ALA A 32 -8.00 -8.66 0.35
C ALA A 32 -7.04 -7.48 0.15
N PHE A 33 -6.24 -7.49 -0.90
CA PHE A 33 -5.28 -6.44 -1.18
C PHE A 33 -5.92 -5.19 -1.79
N HIS A 34 -7.22 -5.22 -2.08
CA HIS A 34 -7.91 -4.04 -2.60
C HIS A 34 -8.03 -2.93 -1.55
N TRP A 35 -7.94 -3.31 -0.27
CA TRP A 35 -8.17 -2.40 0.84
C TRP A 35 -6.96 -2.37 1.77
N PRO A 36 -5.83 -1.85 1.31
CA PRO A 36 -4.64 -1.80 2.18
C PRO A 36 -4.78 -0.75 3.26
N THR A 37 -3.90 -0.83 4.24
CA THR A 37 -3.80 0.17 5.30
C THR A 37 -2.65 1.09 5.01
N LEU A 38 -2.97 2.37 4.86
CA LEU A 38 -1.97 3.42 4.75
C LEU A 38 -1.62 3.90 6.14
N CYS A 39 -0.34 4.04 6.44
CA CYS A 39 0.11 4.60 7.70
C CYS A 39 1.10 5.71 7.43
N TYR A 40 0.86 6.86 8.05
CA TYR A 40 1.74 8.02 7.92
C TYR A 40 1.82 8.71 9.27
N LEU A 41 2.75 9.65 9.40
CA LEU A 41 2.92 10.37 10.66
C LEU A 41 2.24 11.73 10.61
N ASP A 42 1.53 12.05 11.68
CA ASP A 42 1.03 13.37 11.96
C ASP A 42 1.85 13.87 13.15
N GLY A 43 2.91 14.64 12.85
CA GLY A 43 3.92 14.91 13.85
C GLY A 43 4.63 13.62 14.23
N PHE A 44 4.48 13.20 15.47
CA PHE A 44 5.04 11.94 15.94
C PHE A 44 3.99 10.84 16.07
N THR A 45 2.74 11.13 15.70
CA THR A 45 1.65 10.18 15.89
C THR A 45 1.42 9.39 14.61
N PRO A 46 1.55 8.06 14.66
CA PRO A 46 1.22 7.23 13.49
C PRO A 46 -0.29 7.21 13.27
N ILE A 47 -0.70 7.44 12.04
CA ILE A 47 -2.11 7.47 11.67
C ILE A 47 -2.38 6.36 10.66
N PRO A 48 -3.13 5.31 11.02
CA PRO A 48 -3.53 4.29 10.07
C PRO A 48 -4.83 4.65 9.38
N ARG A 49 -4.93 4.31 8.10
CA ARG A 49 -6.12 4.56 7.31
C ARG A 49 -6.32 3.43 6.32
N THR A 50 -7.54 2.93 6.22
CA THR A 50 -7.88 2.03 5.15
C THR A 50 -8.12 2.86 3.90
N VAL A 51 -7.47 2.47 2.81
CA VAL A 51 -7.59 3.15 1.54
C VAL A 51 -7.98 2.14 0.47
N VAL A 52 -8.26 2.61 -0.73
CA VAL A 52 -8.65 1.74 -1.84
C VAL A 52 -7.52 1.77 -2.87
N LEU A 53 -7.00 0.60 -3.19
CA LEU A 53 -5.98 0.49 -4.23
C LEU A 53 -6.63 0.71 -5.60
N ARG A 54 -6.16 1.70 -6.33
CA ARG A 54 -6.77 2.09 -7.60
C ARG A 54 -5.87 1.91 -8.80
N GLY A 55 -4.59 1.90 -8.59
CA GLY A 55 -3.68 1.76 -9.71
C GLY A 55 -2.35 1.24 -9.26
N LEU A 56 -1.60 0.74 -10.21
CA LEU A 56 -0.33 0.11 -9.93
C LEU A 56 0.55 0.21 -11.16
N GLU A 57 1.77 0.64 -10.95
CA GLU A 57 2.76 0.58 -12.00
C GLU A 57 3.99 -0.12 -11.46
N ARG A 58 4.23 -1.34 -11.95
CA ARG A 58 5.28 -2.18 -11.41
C ARG A 58 6.68 -1.66 -11.73
N ALA A 59 6.87 -1.15 -12.94
CA ALA A 59 8.20 -0.75 -13.38
C ALA A 59 8.80 0.32 -12.48
N ASP A 60 7.99 1.34 -12.16
CA ASP A 60 8.44 2.44 -11.31
C ASP A 60 7.99 2.27 -9.87
N LYS A 61 7.33 1.17 -9.55
CA LYS A 61 6.86 0.84 -8.20
C LYS A 61 5.97 1.94 -7.65
N ILE A 62 4.99 2.35 -8.46
CA ILE A 62 4.04 3.38 -8.08
C ILE A 62 2.73 2.72 -7.70
N PHE A 63 2.21 3.08 -6.53
CA PHE A 63 0.94 2.62 -6.03
C PHE A 63 0.00 3.81 -5.94
N GLU A 64 -1.13 3.71 -6.63
CA GLU A 64 -2.15 4.75 -6.58
C GLU A 64 -3.31 4.27 -5.72
N PHE A 65 -3.71 5.07 -4.77
CA PHE A 65 -4.81 4.73 -3.89
C PHE A 65 -5.65 5.96 -3.60
N HIS A 66 -6.89 5.71 -3.17
CA HIS A 66 -7.83 6.79 -2.88
C HIS A 66 -8.24 6.74 -1.43
N THR A 67 -8.37 7.91 -0.83
CA THR A 67 -8.91 8.07 0.50
C THR A 67 -10.23 8.82 0.40
N ASP A 68 -10.98 8.78 1.49
CA ASP A 68 -12.20 9.59 1.56
C ASP A 68 -11.79 11.07 1.67
N ALA A 69 -12.08 11.83 0.62
CA ALA A 69 -11.68 13.23 0.56
C ALA A 69 -12.37 14.08 1.61
N ARG A 70 -13.47 13.59 2.17
CA ARG A 70 -14.18 14.32 3.23
C ARG A 70 -13.52 14.12 4.58
N SER A 71 -12.61 13.19 4.69
CA SER A 71 -11.92 12.93 5.94
C SER A 71 -11.00 14.11 6.29
N ARG A 72 -10.97 14.46 7.57
CA ARG A 72 -10.04 15.46 8.05
C ARG A 72 -8.59 15.06 7.78
N LYS A 73 -8.35 13.77 7.68
CA LYS A 73 -6.99 13.28 7.47
C LYS A 73 -6.47 13.59 6.09
N ALA A 74 -7.35 13.86 5.15
CA ALA A 74 -6.90 14.28 3.83
C ALA A 74 -6.12 15.59 3.90
N ALA A 75 -6.39 16.42 4.89
CA ALA A 75 -5.65 17.67 5.06
C ALA A 75 -4.26 17.44 5.66
N VAL A 76 -4.07 16.34 6.37
CA VAL A 76 -2.80 16.04 7.02
C VAL A 76 -1.84 15.33 6.07
N ILE A 77 -2.37 14.46 5.21
CA ILE A 77 -1.55 13.69 4.28
C ILE A 77 -0.57 14.55 3.47
N PRO A 78 -0.97 15.73 2.96
CA PRO A 78 -0.01 16.54 2.19
C PRO A 78 1.24 16.93 2.95
N LYS A 79 1.20 16.92 4.27
CA LYS A 79 2.37 17.25 5.08
C LYS A 79 3.26 16.06 5.32
N ALA A 80 2.76 14.85 5.13
CA ALA A 80 3.55 13.66 5.30
C ALA A 80 4.39 13.43 4.05
N LYS A 81 5.65 13.09 4.25
CA LYS A 81 6.55 12.84 3.13
C LYS A 81 6.72 11.36 2.86
N HIS A 82 6.57 10.55 3.88
CA HIS A 82 6.77 9.12 3.78
C HIS A 82 5.61 8.40 4.43
N ALA A 83 5.33 7.21 3.93
CA ALA A 83 4.25 6.41 4.44
C ALA A 83 4.55 4.94 4.20
N SER A 84 3.80 4.08 4.87
CA SER A 84 3.79 2.66 4.56
C SER A 84 2.41 2.26 4.10
N LEU A 85 2.37 1.28 3.22
CA LEU A 85 1.13 0.73 2.70
C LEU A 85 1.19 -0.76 2.94
N SER A 86 0.28 -1.27 3.77
CA SER A 86 0.30 -2.66 4.21
C SER A 86 -0.89 -3.40 3.66
N PHE A 87 -0.61 -4.57 3.09
CA PHE A 87 -1.60 -5.45 2.50
C PHE A 87 -1.58 -6.76 3.27
N TYR A 88 -2.73 -7.31 3.58
CA TYR A 88 -2.80 -8.57 4.29
C TYR A 88 -3.93 -9.41 3.76
N ASP A 89 -3.62 -10.66 3.40
CA ASP A 89 -4.60 -11.65 3.00
C ASP A 89 -4.57 -12.78 4.03
N PRO A 90 -5.56 -12.85 4.91
CA PRO A 90 -5.56 -13.87 5.96
C PRO A 90 -5.74 -15.28 5.43
N LYS A 91 -6.42 -15.44 4.30
CA LYS A 91 -6.61 -16.77 3.73
C LYS A 91 -5.32 -17.34 3.19
N LYS A 92 -4.53 -16.51 2.55
CA LYS A 92 -3.25 -16.93 1.99
C LYS A 92 -2.12 -16.73 2.95
N LYS A 93 -2.38 -16.12 4.11
CA LYS A 93 -1.36 -15.76 5.10
C LYS A 93 -0.21 -15.01 4.45
N LEU A 94 -0.58 -14.07 3.59
CA LEU A 94 0.37 -13.26 2.85
C LEU A 94 0.27 -11.83 3.31
N GLN A 95 1.39 -11.27 3.73
CA GLN A 95 1.47 -9.87 4.13
C GLN A 95 2.55 -9.18 3.32
N VAL A 96 2.23 -8.01 2.81
CA VAL A 96 3.16 -7.19 2.03
C VAL A 96 3.12 -5.79 2.61
N THR A 97 4.29 -5.21 2.85
CA THR A 97 4.39 -3.83 3.28
C THR A 97 5.31 -3.09 2.33
N VAL A 98 4.81 -1.98 1.83
CA VAL A 98 5.56 -1.10 0.93
C VAL A 98 5.80 0.20 1.65
N MET A 99 7.03 0.67 1.65
CA MET A 99 7.37 1.96 2.25
C MET A 99 7.94 2.87 1.19
N GLY A 100 7.56 4.13 1.24
CA GLY A 100 8.06 5.07 0.25
C GLY A 100 7.51 6.46 0.44
N ARG A 101 7.73 7.30 -0.54
CA ARG A 101 7.21 8.65 -0.52
C ARG A 101 5.75 8.66 -0.90
N ILE A 102 5.03 9.59 -0.32
CA ILE A 102 3.62 9.78 -0.59
C ILE A 102 3.40 11.17 -1.18
N GLU A 103 2.57 11.24 -2.19
CA GLU A 103 2.16 12.50 -2.79
C GLU A 103 0.65 12.52 -2.88
N VAL A 104 0.07 13.69 -2.70
CA VAL A 104 -1.36 13.89 -2.85
C VAL A 104 -1.60 14.59 -4.17
N LEU A 105 -2.40 13.95 -5.02
CA LEU A 105 -2.78 14.53 -6.29
C LEU A 105 -4.23 14.96 -6.19
N ASP A 106 -4.47 16.24 -6.46
CA ASP A 106 -5.83 16.75 -6.48
C ASP A 106 -6.29 16.83 -7.92
N THR A 107 -7.13 15.88 -8.29
CA THR A 107 -7.60 15.77 -9.67
C THR A 107 -8.97 16.38 -9.88
N ARG A 108 -9.49 17.04 -8.87
CA ARG A 108 -10.84 17.60 -8.96
C ARG A 108 -10.92 18.89 -9.77
N LYS A 109 -9.84 19.42 -10.16
CA LYS A 109 -9.83 20.65 -10.95
C LYS A 109 -10.44 20.50 -12.31
#